data_aedbd8f21acb5098c3ae0963d095aa67
#
_entry.id   aedbd8f21acb5098c3ae0963d095aa67
#
_cell.length_a   1.000
_cell.length_b   1.000
_cell.length_c   1.000
_cell.angle_alpha   90.00
_cell.angle_beta   90.00
_cell.angle_gamma   90.00
#
_symmetry.space_group_name_H-M   'P 1'
#
loop_
_entity.id
_entity.type
_entity.pdbx_description
1 polymer ?
#
loop_
_entity_poly.entity_id
_entity_poly.type
_entity_poly.pdbx_seq_one_letter_code
_entity_poly.pdbx_strand_id
1 'polypeptide(L)'
;MNKEMKGIAITGPMRSGKDTVADYLVDMHGFQGFAFANGIKKICALAFPHLMANGKPRKLYQGVGQEFRKYDPDVWVKYTFNEIAAARPRQAVISDMRQPNEYRHLKNAGFFVVMVNACYETRLERMLAAGDDFEPEDLNHESEQHFKDYLVDFELNNEGTVDELEQQVEAMLTAFERRGTTWAQ
;
A
#
# COMPACT_ATOMS: atom_id res chain seq x y z
N MET A 1 -29.07 0.24 9.14
CA MET A 1 -28.08 1.34 9.08
C MET A 1 -26.89 0.84 8.27
N ASN A 2 -26.71 1.30 7.03
CA ASN A 2 -25.49 1.05 6.29
C ASN A 2 -24.34 1.72 7.07
N LYS A 3 -23.47 0.93 7.68
CA LYS A 3 -22.27 1.45 8.31
C LYS A 3 -21.32 1.82 7.17
N GLU A 4 -21.10 3.11 6.98
CA GLU A 4 -20.16 3.60 5.98
C GLU A 4 -18.77 3.00 6.24
N MET A 5 -18.13 2.49 5.18
CA MET A 5 -16.77 1.93 5.28
C MET A 5 -15.77 3.05 5.56
N LYS A 6 -14.80 2.79 6.42
CA LYS A 6 -13.65 3.68 6.65
C LYS A 6 -12.40 3.08 6.00
N GLY A 7 -11.58 3.90 5.35
CA GLY A 7 -10.39 3.43 4.63
C GLY A 7 -9.12 4.19 4.97
N ILE A 8 -8.01 3.46 5.10
CA ILE A 8 -6.64 3.99 5.22
C ILE A 8 -5.85 3.56 3.98
N ALA A 9 -5.14 4.49 3.36
CA ALA A 9 -4.22 4.23 2.27
C ALA A 9 -2.80 4.56 2.71
N ILE A 10 -1.89 3.62 2.58
CA ILE A 10 -0.50 3.77 3.02
C ILE A 10 0.40 3.97 1.81
N THR A 11 1.27 4.97 1.89
CA THR A 11 2.32 5.25 0.91
C THR A 11 3.67 5.44 1.59
N GLY A 12 4.71 5.58 0.80
CA GLY A 12 6.08 5.80 1.28
C GLY A 12 7.08 4.93 0.52
N PRO A 13 8.38 5.17 0.72
CA PRO A 13 9.44 4.50 -0.04
C PRO A 13 9.50 2.99 0.22
N MET A 14 10.18 2.28 -0.67
CA MET A 14 10.46 0.86 -0.49
C MET A 14 11.19 0.62 0.84
N ARG A 15 10.79 -0.43 1.57
CA ARG A 15 11.34 -0.82 2.88
C ARG A 15 11.16 0.20 4.00
N SER A 16 10.26 1.17 3.86
CA SER A 16 9.92 2.08 4.96
C SER A 16 9.08 1.45 6.08
N GLY A 17 8.49 0.25 5.87
CA GLY A 17 7.68 -0.44 6.87
C GLY A 17 6.16 -0.32 6.65
N LYS A 18 5.73 0.00 5.43
CA LYS A 18 4.30 0.07 5.06
C LYS A 18 3.53 -1.22 5.38
N ASP A 19 4.14 -2.36 5.07
CA ASP A 19 3.52 -3.66 5.32
C ASP A 19 3.38 -3.91 6.83
N THR A 20 4.39 -3.56 7.65
CA THR A 20 4.33 -3.65 9.11
C THR A 20 3.15 -2.84 9.68
N VAL A 21 2.95 -1.61 9.19
CA VAL A 21 1.81 -0.78 9.60
C VAL A 21 0.49 -1.41 9.15
N ALA A 22 0.42 -1.92 7.92
CA ALA A 22 -0.79 -2.56 7.41
C ALA A 22 -1.14 -3.84 8.18
N ASP A 23 -0.14 -4.69 8.46
CA ASP A 23 -0.31 -5.93 9.23
C ASP A 23 -0.78 -5.60 10.65
N TYR A 24 -0.21 -4.60 11.31
CA TYR A 24 -0.66 -4.16 12.63
C TYR A 24 -2.13 -3.70 12.61
N LEU A 25 -2.55 -2.92 11.62
CA LEU A 25 -3.94 -2.50 11.45
C LEU A 25 -4.90 -3.69 11.23
N VAL A 26 -4.45 -4.69 10.48
CA VAL A 26 -5.24 -5.92 10.24
C VAL A 26 -5.36 -6.75 11.51
N ASP A 27 -4.23 -7.04 12.18
CA ASP A 27 -4.17 -7.98 13.28
C ASP A 27 -4.75 -7.41 14.57
N MET A 28 -4.50 -6.13 14.86
CA MET A 28 -4.89 -5.51 16.13
C MET A 28 -6.17 -4.67 16.05
N HIS A 29 -6.49 -4.12 14.87
CA HIS A 29 -7.62 -3.17 14.72
C HIS A 29 -8.73 -3.66 13.79
N GLY A 30 -8.62 -4.88 13.26
CA GLY A 30 -9.67 -5.53 12.47
C GLY A 30 -9.91 -4.88 11.10
N PHE A 31 -8.89 -4.22 10.54
CA PHE A 31 -8.93 -3.77 9.15
C PHE A 31 -8.86 -4.98 8.21
N GLN A 32 -9.47 -4.87 7.05
CA GLN A 32 -9.26 -5.81 5.97
C GLN A 32 -8.20 -5.25 5.01
N GLY A 33 -7.14 -6.03 4.76
CA GLY A 33 -6.01 -5.64 3.92
C GLY A 33 -6.31 -5.82 2.43
N PHE A 34 -5.97 -4.80 1.63
CA PHE A 34 -6.02 -4.82 0.17
C PHE A 34 -4.71 -4.25 -0.39
N ALA A 35 -4.42 -4.59 -1.65
CA ALA A 35 -3.29 -4.04 -2.39
C ALA A 35 -3.59 -4.00 -3.89
N PHE A 36 -3.16 -2.97 -4.59
CA PHE A 36 -3.29 -2.87 -6.05
C PHE A 36 -2.53 -3.99 -6.75
N ALA A 37 -1.39 -4.41 -6.18
CA ALA A 37 -0.63 -5.54 -6.69
C ALA A 37 -1.34 -6.90 -6.60
N ASN A 38 -2.42 -7.03 -5.81
CA ASN A 38 -3.12 -8.32 -5.68
C ASN A 38 -3.75 -8.78 -6.99
N GLY A 39 -4.32 -7.85 -7.78
CA GLY A 39 -4.82 -8.16 -9.11
C GLY A 39 -3.72 -8.64 -10.06
N ILE A 40 -2.56 -7.98 -10.03
CA ILE A 40 -1.38 -8.37 -10.82
C ILE A 40 -0.92 -9.78 -10.43
N LYS A 41 -0.74 -10.03 -9.13
CA LYS A 41 -0.32 -11.34 -8.60
C LYS A 41 -1.30 -12.45 -9.00
N LYS A 42 -2.59 -12.19 -8.93
CA LYS A 42 -3.65 -13.15 -9.28
C LYS A 42 -3.60 -13.53 -10.77
N ILE A 43 -3.44 -12.54 -11.65
CA ILE A 43 -3.28 -12.79 -13.09
C ILE A 43 -1.99 -13.55 -13.38
N CYS A 44 -0.88 -13.16 -12.77
CA CYS A 44 0.38 -13.86 -12.96
C CYS A 44 0.32 -15.31 -12.46
N ALA A 45 -0.30 -15.56 -11.32
CA ALA A 45 -0.48 -16.91 -10.79
C ALA A 45 -1.35 -17.79 -11.69
N LEU A 46 -2.37 -17.20 -12.31
CA LEU A 46 -3.23 -17.92 -13.24
C LEU A 46 -2.54 -18.21 -14.59
N ALA A 47 -1.84 -17.22 -15.15
CA ALA A 47 -1.25 -17.33 -16.48
C ALA A 47 0.15 -17.97 -16.48
N PHE A 48 0.92 -17.81 -15.39
CA PHE A 48 2.33 -18.24 -15.30
C PHE A 48 2.63 -19.02 -14.00
N PRO A 49 1.87 -20.07 -13.65
CA PRO A 49 2.01 -20.77 -12.36
C PRO A 49 3.43 -21.32 -12.16
N HIS A 50 4.11 -21.74 -13.24
CA HIS A 50 5.47 -22.26 -13.19
C HIS A 50 6.52 -21.23 -12.78
N LEU A 51 6.30 -19.92 -13.05
CA LEU A 51 7.20 -18.85 -12.64
C LEU A 51 6.97 -18.45 -11.16
N MET A 52 5.81 -18.78 -10.61
CA MET A 52 5.48 -18.49 -9.21
C MET A 52 6.14 -19.47 -8.23
N ALA A 53 6.52 -20.66 -8.70
CA ALA A 53 7.11 -21.71 -7.86
C ALA A 53 8.50 -21.33 -7.32
N ASN A 54 9.21 -20.42 -7.98
CA ASN A 54 10.60 -20.05 -7.67
C ASN A 54 10.74 -18.73 -6.91
N GLY A 55 9.68 -18.26 -6.25
CA GLY A 55 9.68 -17.02 -5.45
C GLY A 55 8.87 -15.89 -6.08
N LYS A 56 9.27 -14.63 -5.81
CA LYS A 56 8.52 -13.43 -6.27
C LYS A 56 9.09 -12.95 -7.62
N PRO A 57 8.46 -13.25 -8.78
CA PRO A 57 8.95 -12.83 -10.09
C PRO A 57 8.68 -11.33 -10.30
N ARG A 58 9.49 -10.45 -9.70
CA ARG A 58 9.30 -8.98 -9.73
C ARG A 58 9.17 -8.43 -11.15
N LYS A 59 10.04 -8.84 -12.07
CA LYS A 59 10.01 -8.40 -13.47
C LYS A 59 8.70 -8.77 -14.17
N LEU A 60 8.16 -9.96 -13.87
CA LEU A 60 6.86 -10.39 -14.41
C LEU A 60 5.72 -9.49 -13.86
N TYR A 61 5.70 -9.25 -12.55
CA TYR A 61 4.70 -8.36 -11.95
C TYR A 61 4.75 -6.95 -12.52
N GLN A 62 5.93 -6.38 -12.67
CA GLN A 62 6.13 -5.08 -13.28
C GLN A 62 5.65 -5.07 -14.74
N GLY A 63 6.05 -6.05 -15.55
CA GLY A 63 5.66 -6.16 -16.96
C GLY A 63 4.14 -6.29 -17.13
N VAL A 64 3.51 -7.23 -16.43
CA VAL A 64 2.04 -7.40 -16.47
C VAL A 64 1.33 -6.16 -15.96
N GLY A 65 1.81 -5.59 -14.84
CA GLY A 65 1.23 -4.39 -14.27
C GLY A 65 1.23 -3.21 -15.26
N GLN A 66 2.34 -2.97 -15.93
CA GLN A 66 2.47 -1.87 -16.90
C GLN A 66 1.71 -2.16 -18.21
N GLU A 67 1.74 -3.40 -18.70
CA GLU A 67 1.05 -3.73 -19.94
C GLU A 67 -0.46 -3.50 -19.84
N PHE A 68 -1.09 -3.90 -18.74
CA PHE A 68 -2.51 -3.67 -18.52
C PHE A 68 -2.85 -2.18 -18.39
N ARG A 69 -1.97 -1.36 -17.78
CA ARG A 69 -2.15 0.09 -17.68
C ARG A 69 -2.14 0.81 -19.03
N LYS A 70 -1.55 0.23 -20.07
CA LYS A 70 -1.61 0.80 -21.43
C LYS A 70 -3.03 0.79 -22.00
N TYR A 71 -3.85 -0.20 -21.63
CA TYR A 71 -5.24 -0.32 -22.07
C TYR A 71 -6.18 0.49 -21.16
N ASP A 72 -5.94 0.47 -19.86
CA ASP A 72 -6.69 1.24 -18.87
C ASP A 72 -5.74 1.64 -17.72
N PRO A 73 -5.35 2.92 -17.63
CA PRO A 73 -4.46 3.40 -16.57
C PRO A 73 -4.97 3.10 -15.15
N ASP A 74 -6.29 3.03 -14.97
CA ASP A 74 -6.94 2.80 -13.68
C ASP A 74 -7.34 1.33 -13.44
N VAL A 75 -6.88 0.39 -14.27
CA VAL A 75 -7.30 -1.03 -14.20
C VAL A 75 -7.13 -1.63 -12.81
N TRP A 76 -6.00 -1.37 -12.15
CA TRP A 76 -5.71 -1.94 -10.82
C TRP A 76 -6.50 -1.24 -9.71
N VAL A 77 -6.78 0.04 -9.87
CA VAL A 77 -7.67 0.79 -8.96
C VAL A 77 -9.09 0.22 -9.05
N LYS A 78 -9.63 0.08 -10.26
CA LYS A 78 -10.95 -0.50 -10.51
C LYS A 78 -11.05 -1.93 -9.96
N TYR A 79 -10.02 -2.74 -10.22
CA TYR A 79 -9.94 -4.10 -9.70
C TYR A 79 -10.02 -4.11 -8.17
N THR A 80 -9.18 -3.33 -7.50
CA THR A 80 -9.13 -3.30 -6.02
C THR A 80 -10.41 -2.75 -5.42
N PHE A 81 -11.01 -1.71 -6.02
CA PHE A 81 -12.29 -1.17 -5.55
C PHE A 81 -13.43 -2.18 -5.72
N ASN A 82 -13.43 -2.99 -6.78
CA ASN A 82 -14.38 -4.08 -6.94
C ASN A 82 -14.20 -5.17 -5.86
N GLU A 83 -12.96 -5.52 -5.51
CA GLU A 83 -12.68 -6.47 -4.42
C GLU A 83 -13.18 -5.91 -3.06
N ILE A 84 -12.96 -4.62 -2.79
CA ILE A 84 -13.46 -3.96 -1.58
C ILE A 84 -15.00 -3.96 -1.57
N ALA A 85 -15.64 -3.62 -2.69
CA ALA A 85 -17.10 -3.59 -2.80
C ALA A 85 -17.71 -4.98 -2.62
N ALA A 86 -17.05 -6.03 -3.11
CA ALA A 86 -17.48 -7.42 -2.92
C ALA A 86 -17.31 -7.90 -1.48
N ALA A 87 -16.19 -7.55 -0.85
CA ALA A 87 -15.87 -7.95 0.53
C ALA A 87 -16.71 -7.18 1.58
N ARG A 88 -17.12 -5.95 1.28
CA ARG A 88 -17.89 -5.06 2.18
C ARG A 88 -17.28 -4.94 3.57
N PRO A 89 -15.99 -4.62 3.70
CA PRO A 89 -15.34 -4.51 5.00
C PRO A 89 -15.91 -3.31 5.77
N ARG A 90 -15.82 -3.37 7.10
CA ARG A 90 -16.10 -2.19 7.95
C ARG A 90 -14.97 -1.16 7.87
N GLN A 91 -13.75 -1.65 7.78
CA GLN A 91 -12.52 -0.87 7.67
C GLN A 91 -11.59 -1.54 6.66
N ALA A 92 -11.01 -0.76 5.76
CA ALA A 92 -10.09 -1.24 4.74
C ALA A 92 -8.73 -0.55 4.86
N VAL A 93 -7.64 -1.29 4.66
CA VAL A 93 -6.31 -0.71 4.49
C VAL A 93 -5.73 -1.11 3.15
N ILE A 94 -5.17 -0.15 2.40
CA ILE A 94 -4.44 -0.38 1.15
C ILE A 94 -2.98 -0.02 1.41
N SER A 95 -2.06 -1.01 1.30
CA SER A 95 -0.67 -0.88 1.76
C SER A 95 0.33 -0.46 0.68
N ASP A 96 -0.07 -0.41 -0.59
CA ASP A 96 0.86 -0.27 -1.71
C ASP A 96 0.54 0.89 -2.67
N MET A 97 -0.05 1.97 -2.17
CA MET A 97 -0.30 3.17 -2.97
C MET A 97 1.01 3.81 -3.42
N ARG A 98 1.18 3.98 -4.75
CA ARG A 98 2.40 4.51 -5.36
C ARG A 98 2.16 5.50 -6.49
N GLN A 99 1.11 5.27 -7.31
CA GLN A 99 0.87 6.03 -8.52
C GLN A 99 -0.04 7.24 -8.28
N PRO A 100 0.14 8.36 -9.03
CA PRO A 100 -0.70 9.53 -8.88
C PRO A 100 -2.19 9.28 -9.11
N ASN A 101 -2.54 8.37 -10.02
CA ASN A 101 -3.94 7.99 -10.23
C ASN A 101 -4.51 7.21 -9.04
N GLU A 102 -3.72 6.30 -8.43
CA GLU A 102 -4.10 5.58 -7.22
C GLU A 102 -4.40 6.57 -6.07
N TYR A 103 -3.47 7.50 -5.82
CA TYR A 103 -3.65 8.57 -4.83
C TYR A 103 -4.93 9.37 -5.07
N ARG A 104 -5.15 9.85 -6.31
CA ARG A 104 -6.33 10.65 -6.66
C ARG A 104 -7.63 9.89 -6.41
N HIS A 105 -7.71 8.63 -6.82
CA HIS A 105 -8.91 7.80 -6.61
C HIS A 105 -9.17 7.55 -5.12
N LEU A 106 -8.13 7.24 -4.33
CA LEU A 106 -8.26 7.00 -2.90
C LEU A 106 -8.68 8.26 -2.13
N LYS A 107 -8.09 9.42 -2.45
CA LYS A 107 -8.51 10.71 -1.85
C LYS A 107 -9.95 11.05 -2.19
N ASN A 108 -10.37 10.87 -3.45
CA ASN A 108 -11.75 11.10 -3.88
C ASN A 108 -12.75 10.14 -3.20
N ALA A 109 -12.32 8.93 -2.92
CA ALA A 109 -13.11 7.94 -2.18
C ALA A 109 -13.08 8.17 -0.65
N GLY A 110 -12.41 9.21 -0.15
CA GLY A 110 -12.38 9.57 1.26
C GLY A 110 -11.39 8.78 2.11
N PHE A 111 -10.45 8.06 1.51
CA PHE A 111 -9.41 7.37 2.27
C PHE A 111 -8.52 8.36 3.03
N PHE A 112 -8.13 7.96 4.24
CA PHE A 112 -7.13 8.63 5.05
C PHE A 112 -5.75 8.22 4.57
N VAL A 113 -4.96 9.16 4.06
CA VAL A 113 -3.67 8.87 3.44
C VAL A 113 -2.55 9.03 4.46
N VAL A 114 -1.77 7.97 4.63
CA VAL A 114 -0.67 7.88 5.59
C VAL A 114 0.65 7.68 4.85
N MET A 115 1.63 8.50 5.17
CA MET A 115 3.02 8.32 4.72
C MET A 115 3.81 7.57 5.79
N VAL A 116 4.53 6.52 5.39
CA VAL A 116 5.51 5.86 6.26
C VAL A 116 6.90 6.20 5.75
N ASN A 117 7.65 6.95 6.53
CA ASN A 117 9.00 7.40 6.23
C ASN A 117 10.05 6.52 6.91
N ALA A 118 11.18 6.31 6.24
CA ALA A 118 12.43 5.83 6.79
C ALA A 118 13.58 6.37 5.94
N CYS A 119 14.70 6.72 6.56
CA CYS A 119 15.87 7.23 5.85
C CYS A 119 16.45 6.19 4.90
N TYR A 120 17.30 6.64 4.00
CA TYR A 120 17.89 5.76 2.98
C TYR A 120 18.70 4.63 3.62
N GLU A 121 19.49 4.96 4.63
CA GLU A 121 20.37 4.04 5.35
C GLU A 121 19.58 2.91 6.01
N THR A 122 18.56 3.25 6.78
CA THR A 122 17.65 2.28 7.43
C THR A 122 16.98 1.36 6.42
N ARG A 123 16.53 1.91 5.28
CA ARG A 123 15.89 1.11 4.23
C ARG A 123 16.88 0.16 3.54
N LEU A 124 18.11 0.63 3.30
CA LEU A 124 19.18 -0.20 2.73
C LEU A 124 19.54 -1.35 3.64
N GLU A 125 19.73 -1.09 4.94
CA GLU A 125 19.99 -2.13 5.94
C GLU A 125 18.89 -3.20 5.97
N ARG A 126 17.62 -2.77 5.92
CA ARG A 126 16.47 -3.69 5.87
C ARG A 126 16.41 -4.52 4.59
N MET A 127 16.83 -3.97 3.47
CA MET A 127 16.92 -4.70 2.20
C MET A 127 18.01 -5.78 2.25
N LEU A 128 19.19 -5.42 2.76
CA LEU A 128 20.31 -6.35 2.93
C LEU A 128 19.94 -7.47 3.89
N ALA A 129 19.37 -7.14 5.04
CA ALA A 129 18.96 -8.12 6.05
C ALA A 129 17.89 -9.10 5.53
N ALA A 130 17.01 -8.65 4.63
CA ALA A 130 15.98 -9.49 4.03
C ALA A 130 16.48 -10.37 2.87
N GLY A 131 17.73 -10.19 2.43
CA GLY A 131 18.28 -10.88 1.25
C GLY A 131 17.52 -10.54 -0.04
N ASP A 132 17.02 -9.32 -0.15
CA ASP A 132 16.33 -8.88 -1.36
C ASP A 132 17.30 -8.87 -2.55
N ASP A 133 16.82 -9.41 -3.67
CA ASP A 133 17.49 -9.22 -4.96
C ASP A 133 17.09 -7.84 -5.50
N PHE A 134 18.01 -6.87 -5.39
CA PHE A 134 17.77 -5.48 -5.79
C PHE A 134 19.04 -4.83 -6.33
N GLU A 135 18.86 -3.87 -7.22
CA GLU A 135 19.90 -2.94 -7.63
C GLU A 135 19.72 -1.61 -6.89
N PRO A 136 20.80 -0.87 -6.54
CA PRO A 136 20.69 0.43 -5.86
C PRO A 136 19.79 1.43 -6.59
N GLU A 137 19.67 1.30 -7.92
CA GLU A 137 18.80 2.10 -8.77
C GLU A 137 17.31 1.87 -8.47
N ASP A 138 16.93 0.69 -7.96
CA ASP A 138 15.54 0.36 -7.60
C ASP A 138 15.03 1.29 -6.48
N LEU A 139 15.91 1.76 -5.59
CA LEU A 139 15.59 2.71 -4.52
C LEU A 139 15.28 4.12 -5.04
N ASN A 140 15.75 4.43 -6.24
CA ASN A 140 15.58 5.73 -6.91
C ASN A 140 14.61 5.65 -8.11
N HIS A 141 13.92 4.53 -8.28
CA HIS A 141 12.98 4.34 -9.38
C HIS A 141 11.91 5.44 -9.38
N GLU A 142 11.45 5.86 -10.56
CA GLU A 142 10.47 6.96 -10.73
C GLU A 142 9.21 6.76 -9.86
N SER A 143 8.75 5.53 -9.69
CA SER A 143 7.61 5.21 -8.80
C SER A 143 7.87 5.49 -7.31
N GLU A 144 9.16 5.67 -6.93
CA GLU A 144 9.59 6.02 -5.57
C GLU A 144 9.72 7.55 -5.37
N GLN A 145 9.36 8.36 -6.37
CA GLN A 145 9.46 9.83 -6.29
C GLN A 145 8.10 10.50 -6.13
N HIS A 146 7.03 9.91 -6.66
CA HIS A 146 5.69 10.52 -6.69
C HIS A 146 5.09 10.78 -5.31
N PHE A 147 5.39 9.93 -4.31
CA PHE A 147 4.78 10.08 -2.98
C PHE A 147 5.20 11.37 -2.26
N LYS A 148 6.30 12.01 -2.65
CA LYS A 148 6.76 13.27 -2.05
C LYS A 148 5.81 14.45 -2.31
N ASP A 149 5.02 14.34 -3.38
CA ASP A 149 4.07 15.38 -3.80
C ASP A 149 2.66 15.15 -3.24
N TYR A 150 2.43 14.05 -2.49
CA TYR A 150 1.12 13.73 -1.97
C TYR A 150 0.81 14.50 -0.70
N LEU A 151 -0.36 15.15 -0.66
CA LEU A 151 -0.90 15.71 0.56
C LEU A 151 -1.45 14.56 1.42
N VAL A 152 -0.66 14.18 2.42
CA VAL A 152 -0.99 13.11 3.36
C VAL A 152 -1.71 13.65 4.58
N ASP A 153 -2.49 12.80 5.22
CA ASP A 153 -3.27 13.16 6.40
C ASP A 153 -2.49 12.88 7.69
N PHE A 154 -1.51 11.98 7.61
CA PHE A 154 -0.61 11.66 8.73
C PHE A 154 0.74 11.13 8.22
N GLU A 155 1.80 11.37 8.99
CA GLU A 155 3.14 10.84 8.72
C GLU A 155 3.63 9.99 9.89
N LEU A 156 4.19 8.82 9.57
CA LEU A 156 4.83 7.92 10.50
C LEU A 156 6.32 7.89 10.18
N ASN A 157 7.16 7.96 11.22
CA ASN A 157 8.61 7.88 11.09
C ASN A 157 9.12 6.54 11.67
N ASN A 158 9.58 5.65 10.79
CA ASN A 158 10.00 4.31 11.15
C ASN A 158 11.54 4.17 11.17
N GLU A 159 12.19 4.94 12.05
CA GLU A 159 13.65 4.85 12.29
C GLU A 159 13.99 4.04 13.55
N GLY A 160 13.01 3.79 14.39
CA GLY A 160 13.20 3.14 15.69
C GLY A 160 12.74 1.69 15.71
N THR A 161 12.26 1.29 16.86
CA THR A 161 11.73 -0.05 17.12
C THR A 161 10.32 -0.24 16.57
N VAL A 162 9.88 -1.51 16.51
CA VAL A 162 8.49 -1.84 16.12
C VAL A 162 7.50 -1.24 17.12
N ASP A 163 7.79 -1.31 18.42
CA ASP A 163 6.93 -0.76 19.48
C ASP A 163 6.74 0.76 19.33
N GLU A 164 7.79 1.49 18.95
CA GLU A 164 7.70 2.94 18.68
C GLU A 164 6.86 3.24 17.44
N LEU A 165 6.95 2.40 16.41
CA LEU A 165 6.09 2.53 15.23
C LEU A 165 4.63 2.25 15.59
N GLU A 166 4.34 1.21 16.37
CA GLU A 166 3.00 0.87 16.82
C GLU A 166 2.37 2.00 17.65
N GLN A 167 3.13 2.64 18.56
CA GLN A 167 2.67 3.82 19.29
C GLN A 167 2.30 4.98 18.37
N GLN A 168 3.04 5.20 17.30
CA GLN A 168 2.71 6.21 16.29
C GLN A 168 1.45 5.82 15.52
N VAL A 169 1.23 4.53 15.24
CA VAL A 169 -0.01 4.03 14.59
C VAL A 169 -1.22 4.29 15.49
N GLU A 170 -1.13 4.11 16.80
CA GLU A 170 -2.22 4.44 17.74
C GLU A 170 -2.57 5.95 17.72
N ALA A 171 -1.55 6.81 17.67
CA ALA A 171 -1.76 8.25 17.52
C ALA A 171 -2.42 8.60 16.17
N MET A 172 -2.00 7.94 15.09
CA MET A 172 -2.58 8.07 13.76
C MET A 172 -4.05 7.62 13.75
N LEU A 173 -4.38 6.48 14.39
CA LEU A 173 -5.77 6.00 14.49
C LEU A 173 -6.67 7.00 15.23
N THR A 174 -6.16 7.66 16.26
CA THR A 174 -6.89 8.73 16.95
C THR A 174 -7.22 9.89 16.00
N ALA A 175 -6.29 10.27 15.13
CA ALA A 175 -6.52 11.31 14.11
C ALA A 175 -7.51 10.84 13.02
N PHE A 176 -7.39 9.59 12.58
CA PHE A 176 -8.30 8.96 11.63
C PHE A 176 -9.75 8.94 12.13
N GLU A 177 -9.97 8.56 13.37
CA GLU A 177 -11.31 8.52 13.96
C GLU A 177 -11.94 9.92 14.07
N ARG A 178 -11.16 10.93 14.45
CA ARG A 178 -11.61 12.33 14.56
C ARG A 178 -12.02 12.91 13.20
N ARG A 179 -11.38 12.51 12.12
CA ARG A 179 -11.70 13.00 10.78
C ARG A 179 -13.06 12.51 10.27
N GLY A 180 -13.58 11.40 10.81
CA GLY A 180 -14.88 10.85 10.40
C GLY A 180 -14.96 10.45 8.93
N THR A 181 -13.83 10.03 8.35
CA THR A 181 -13.72 9.69 6.92
C THR A 181 -14.55 8.47 6.58
N THR A 182 -15.55 8.67 5.73
CA THR A 182 -16.45 7.63 5.22
C THR A 182 -16.33 7.54 3.71
N TRP A 183 -16.28 6.33 3.20
CA TRP A 183 -16.29 6.08 1.75
C TRP A 183 -17.71 6.23 1.21
N ALA A 184 -17.91 7.16 0.27
CA ALA A 184 -19.12 7.24 -0.53
C ALA A 184 -19.02 6.25 -1.70
N GLN A 185 -19.97 5.31 -1.77
CA GLN A 185 -20.09 4.35 -2.90
C GLN A 185 -20.55 5.05 -4.18
#